data_14f927ab273b10c15b46420fff47aee9
#
_entry.id   14f927ab273b10c15b46420fff47aee9
#
_cell.length_a   1.000
_cell.length_b   1.000
_cell.length_c   1.000
_cell.angle_alpha   90.00
_cell.angle_beta   90.00
_cell.angle_gamma   90.00
#
_symmetry.space_group_name_H-M   'P 1'
#
loop_
_entity.id
_entity.type
_entity.pdbx_description
1 polymer ?
#
loop_
_entity_poly.entity_id
_entity_poly.type
_entity_poly.pdbx_seq_one_letter_code
_entity_poly.pdbx_strand_id
1 'polypeptide(L)'
;GSNLDDLDDYRPGRQAASELKIRSPLLEAGLTKDDIRTLSRQHQLATADKQPFACLASRFPYGTRITAERLKQVDRCETFMRNEGFHTFRVRYHGDTARIEVGLDELARILDDEMRGEILAEFKAAGFTYVALDLQGYRTGSMNEGTALDKS
;
A
#
# COMPACT_ATOMS: atom_id res chain seq x y z
N GLY A 1 11.86 -5.15 -6.84
CA GLY A 1 12.14 -6.33 -7.64
C GLY A 1 11.65 -7.59 -6.94
N SER A 2 11.31 -8.62 -7.68
CA SER A 2 10.92 -9.91 -7.11
C SER A 2 12.16 -10.60 -6.53
N ASN A 3 11.97 -11.31 -5.42
CA ASN A 3 12.96 -12.12 -4.72
C ASN A 3 12.47 -13.57 -4.57
N LEU A 4 13.24 -14.42 -3.91
CA LEU A 4 12.91 -15.85 -3.79
C LEU A 4 11.60 -16.08 -3.00
N ASP A 5 11.38 -15.33 -1.92
CA ASP A 5 10.18 -15.47 -1.07
C ASP A 5 8.88 -15.05 -1.79
N ASP A 6 8.98 -14.30 -2.89
CA ASP A 6 7.82 -13.91 -3.69
C ASP A 6 7.31 -15.05 -4.60
N LEU A 7 7.99 -16.21 -4.66
CA LEU A 7 7.58 -17.34 -5.51
C LEU A 7 6.30 -18.01 -5.02
N ASP A 8 6.09 -18.04 -3.70
CA ASP A 8 4.95 -18.68 -3.06
C ASP A 8 3.69 -17.78 -3.03
N ASP A 9 3.83 -16.51 -3.50
CA ASP A 9 2.74 -15.54 -3.50
C ASP A 9 2.15 -15.37 -4.91
N TYR A 10 0.81 -15.43 -5.02
CA TYR A 10 0.12 -15.18 -6.28
C TYR A 10 0.15 -13.69 -6.63
N ARG A 11 0.92 -13.34 -7.66
CA ARG A 11 1.04 -11.96 -8.14
C ARG A 11 0.77 -11.88 -9.64
N PRO A 12 -0.40 -11.36 -10.05
CA PRO A 12 -0.75 -11.22 -11.48
C PRO A 12 0.32 -10.49 -12.31
N GLY A 13 1.02 -9.53 -11.70
CA GLY A 13 2.11 -8.79 -12.34
C GLY A 13 3.33 -9.65 -12.75
N ARG A 14 3.51 -10.83 -12.17
CA ARG A 14 4.60 -11.75 -12.55
C ARG A 14 4.37 -12.35 -13.93
N GLN A 15 3.14 -12.70 -14.26
CA GLN A 15 2.81 -13.20 -15.60
C GLN A 15 3.12 -12.12 -16.64
N ALA A 16 2.66 -10.88 -16.43
CA ALA A 16 2.96 -9.76 -17.32
C ALA A 16 4.48 -9.50 -17.45
N ALA A 17 5.22 -9.56 -16.35
CA ALA A 17 6.69 -9.41 -16.38
C ALA A 17 7.35 -10.53 -17.20
N SER A 18 6.88 -11.77 -17.09
CA SER A 18 7.38 -12.91 -17.87
C SER A 18 7.07 -12.75 -19.35
N GLU A 19 5.85 -12.38 -19.71
CA GLU A 19 5.43 -12.14 -21.10
C GLU A 19 6.25 -11.00 -21.76
N LEU A 20 6.55 -9.96 -20.99
CA LEU A 20 7.36 -8.82 -21.42
C LEU A 20 8.87 -9.08 -21.30
N LYS A 21 9.30 -10.29 -20.91
CA LYS A 21 10.72 -10.68 -20.72
C LYS A 21 11.48 -9.73 -19.78
N ILE A 22 10.80 -9.20 -18.76
CA ILE A 22 11.42 -8.35 -17.74
C ILE A 22 12.24 -9.23 -16.80
N ARG A 23 13.54 -8.97 -16.70
CA ARG A 23 14.43 -9.69 -15.80
C ARG A 23 14.17 -9.31 -14.33
N SER A 24 14.35 -10.30 -13.44
CA SER A 24 14.26 -10.11 -11.98
C SER A 24 15.61 -10.52 -11.34
N PRO A 25 16.62 -9.63 -11.35
CA PRO A 25 17.97 -9.98 -10.95
C PRO A 25 18.10 -10.58 -9.55
N LEU A 26 17.34 -10.10 -8.58
CA LEU A 26 17.37 -10.63 -7.21
C LEU A 26 16.82 -12.06 -7.15
N LEU A 27 15.77 -12.35 -7.91
CA LEU A 27 15.21 -13.69 -8.04
C LEU A 27 16.17 -14.63 -8.79
N GLU A 28 16.76 -14.15 -9.88
CA GLU A 28 17.75 -14.91 -10.67
C GLU A 28 18.99 -15.25 -9.84
N ALA A 29 19.36 -14.37 -8.89
CA ALA A 29 20.46 -14.60 -7.96
C ALA A 29 20.05 -15.48 -6.76
N GLY A 30 18.80 -15.92 -6.66
CA GLY A 30 18.30 -16.76 -5.58
C GLY A 30 18.27 -16.06 -4.21
N LEU A 31 18.15 -14.72 -4.18
CA LEU A 31 18.19 -13.96 -2.94
C LEU A 31 16.82 -13.94 -2.23
N THR A 32 16.85 -14.24 -0.93
CA THR A 32 15.72 -14.05 -0.02
C THR A 32 15.61 -12.60 0.46
N LYS A 33 14.51 -12.24 1.14
CA LYS A 33 14.37 -10.91 1.79
C LYS A 33 15.46 -10.66 2.82
N ASP A 34 15.84 -11.68 3.56
CA ASP A 34 16.86 -11.56 4.61
C ASP A 34 18.25 -11.36 4.02
N ASP A 35 18.58 -12.06 2.92
CA ASP A 35 19.81 -11.82 2.16
C ASP A 35 19.87 -10.39 1.65
N ILE A 36 18.77 -9.91 1.05
CA ILE A 36 18.68 -8.55 0.51
C ILE A 36 18.86 -7.51 1.62
N ARG A 37 18.23 -7.70 2.79
CA ARG A 37 18.41 -6.79 3.94
C ARG A 37 19.85 -6.80 4.45
N THR A 38 20.46 -7.97 4.55
CA THR A 38 21.85 -8.14 4.99
C THR A 38 22.81 -7.42 4.03
N LEU A 39 22.66 -7.65 2.73
CA LEU A 39 23.46 -6.95 1.71
C LEU A 39 23.20 -5.44 1.74
N SER A 40 21.94 -5.01 1.90
CA SER A 40 21.61 -3.60 1.99
C SER A 40 22.29 -2.91 3.19
N ARG A 41 22.37 -3.58 4.36
CA ARG A 41 23.10 -3.05 5.51
C ARG A 41 24.61 -3.01 5.26
N GLN A 42 25.18 -4.06 4.65
CA GLN A 42 26.60 -4.09 4.29
C GLN A 42 26.98 -2.95 3.34
N HIS A 43 26.07 -2.61 2.40
CA HIS A 43 26.26 -1.48 1.49
C HIS A 43 25.77 -0.15 2.06
N GLN A 44 25.40 -0.09 3.35
CA GLN A 44 24.93 1.12 4.04
C GLN A 44 23.76 1.85 3.35
N LEU A 45 22.87 1.06 2.73
CA LEU A 45 21.70 1.62 2.06
C LEU A 45 20.68 2.10 3.12
N ALA A 46 20.21 3.33 3.02
CA ALA A 46 19.21 3.92 3.91
C ALA A 46 17.86 3.16 3.90
N THR A 47 17.66 2.26 2.94
CA THR A 47 16.45 1.47 2.77
C THR A 47 16.55 0.06 3.37
N ALA A 48 17.68 -0.30 4.00
CA ALA A 48 17.94 -1.65 4.51
C ALA A 48 16.85 -2.14 5.50
N ASP A 49 16.40 -1.26 6.39
CA ASP A 49 15.40 -1.55 7.42
C ASP A 49 13.99 -1.03 7.06
N LYS A 50 13.82 -0.54 5.83
CA LYS A 50 12.53 -0.05 5.37
C LYS A 50 11.50 -1.19 5.35
N GLN A 51 10.34 -0.93 5.95
CA GLN A 51 9.21 -1.85 5.87
C GLN A 51 8.79 -2.07 4.41
N PRO A 52 8.37 -3.29 4.04
CA PRO A 52 7.90 -3.56 2.69
C PRO A 52 6.65 -2.70 2.41
N PHE A 53 6.78 -1.76 1.47
CA PHE A 53 5.67 -0.94 1.02
C PHE A 53 5.11 -1.53 -0.27
N ALA A 54 3.85 -1.96 -0.23
CA ALA A 54 3.14 -2.29 -1.45
C ALA A 54 3.03 -1.04 -2.34
N CYS A 55 3.14 -1.22 -3.65
CA CYS A 55 3.01 -0.14 -4.62
C CYS A 55 1.69 0.65 -4.42
N LEU A 56 1.73 1.97 -4.56
CA LEU A 56 0.54 2.83 -4.48
C LEU A 56 -0.59 2.38 -5.42
N ALA A 57 -0.26 1.74 -6.54
CA ALA A 57 -1.25 1.15 -7.44
C ALA A 57 -2.19 0.15 -6.74
N SER A 58 -1.72 -0.52 -5.68
CA SER A 58 -2.54 -1.45 -4.89
C SER A 58 -3.66 -0.77 -4.06
N ARG A 59 -3.70 0.56 -4.02
CA ARG A 59 -4.76 1.34 -3.36
C ARG A 59 -5.99 1.51 -4.23
N PHE A 60 -5.92 1.08 -5.49
CA PHE A 60 -6.97 1.26 -6.49
C PHE A 60 -7.72 -0.05 -6.72
N PRO A 61 -9.06 -0.04 -6.75
CA PRO A 61 -9.85 -1.20 -7.13
C PRO A 61 -9.50 -1.69 -8.54
N TYR A 62 -9.62 -2.99 -8.77
CA TYR A 62 -9.45 -3.57 -10.10
C TYR A 62 -10.38 -2.87 -11.11
N GLY A 63 -9.86 -2.64 -12.32
CA GLY A 63 -10.58 -1.93 -13.38
C GLY A 63 -10.56 -0.40 -13.25
N THR A 64 -10.07 0.15 -12.13
CA THR A 64 -9.92 1.60 -11.99
C THR A 64 -8.72 2.10 -12.79
N ARG A 65 -8.94 3.06 -13.69
CA ARG A 65 -7.83 3.72 -14.41
C ARG A 65 -6.96 4.48 -13.42
N ILE A 66 -5.69 4.12 -13.33
CA ILE A 66 -4.69 4.80 -12.50
C ILE A 66 -4.09 5.94 -13.32
N THR A 67 -4.16 7.17 -12.79
CA THR A 67 -3.54 8.36 -13.39
C THR A 67 -2.55 8.98 -12.40
N ALA A 68 -1.65 9.84 -12.91
CA ALA A 68 -0.68 10.54 -12.07
C ALA A 68 -1.35 11.42 -11.01
N GLU A 69 -2.48 12.05 -11.35
CA GLU A 69 -3.26 12.89 -10.43
C GLU A 69 -3.83 12.06 -9.28
N ARG A 70 -4.46 10.92 -9.60
CA ARG A 70 -5.04 10.01 -8.59
C ARG A 70 -3.96 9.41 -7.69
N LEU A 71 -2.79 9.05 -8.25
CA LEU A 71 -1.65 8.59 -7.45
C LEU A 71 -1.17 9.68 -6.49
N LYS A 72 -1.01 10.93 -6.96
CA LYS A 72 -0.63 12.06 -6.11
C LYS A 72 -1.67 12.33 -5.02
N GLN A 73 -2.96 12.20 -5.32
CA GLN A 73 -4.04 12.37 -4.36
C GLN A 73 -3.92 11.37 -3.21
N VAL A 74 -3.75 10.08 -3.51
CA VAL A 74 -3.58 9.03 -2.51
C VAL A 74 -2.25 9.19 -1.75
N ASP A 75 -1.15 9.49 -2.48
CA ASP A 75 0.17 9.68 -1.88
C ASP A 75 0.21 10.81 -0.86
N ARG A 76 -0.47 11.93 -1.17
CA ARG A 76 -0.63 13.05 -0.26
C ARG A 76 -1.32 12.63 1.04
N CYS A 77 -2.43 11.89 0.94
CA CYS A 77 -3.15 11.39 2.11
C CYS A 77 -2.31 10.40 2.92
N GLU A 78 -1.62 9.44 2.26
CA GLU A 78 -0.75 8.49 2.96
C GLU A 78 0.48 9.16 3.59
N THR A 79 0.99 10.23 2.96
CA THR A 79 2.09 11.02 3.53
C THR A 79 1.64 11.75 4.79
N PHE A 80 0.46 12.37 4.77
CA PHE A 80 -0.14 12.98 5.96
C PHE A 80 -0.28 11.95 7.10
N MET A 81 -0.93 10.81 6.85
CA MET A 81 -1.10 9.76 7.87
C MET A 81 0.24 9.31 8.47
N ARG A 82 1.27 9.19 7.65
CA ARG A 82 2.62 8.83 8.10
C ARG A 82 3.24 9.89 8.97
N ASN A 83 3.10 11.17 8.62
CA ASN A 83 3.63 12.30 9.37
C ASN A 83 2.94 12.44 10.73
N GLU A 84 1.65 12.11 10.80
CA GLU A 84 0.90 12.00 12.04
C GLU A 84 1.28 10.77 12.88
N GLY A 85 2.21 9.93 12.40
CA GLY A 85 2.74 8.79 13.15
C GLY A 85 1.82 7.57 13.15
N PHE A 86 0.94 7.41 12.16
CA PHE A 86 0.27 6.13 11.93
C PHE A 86 1.26 5.13 11.32
N HIS A 87 1.28 3.91 11.84
CA HIS A 87 2.27 2.89 11.44
C HIS A 87 1.70 1.88 10.46
N THR A 88 0.51 1.39 10.72
CA THR A 88 -0.14 0.36 9.90
C THR A 88 -1.42 0.93 9.29
N PHE A 89 -1.32 1.42 8.06
CA PHE A 89 -2.47 2.04 7.40
C PHE A 89 -2.43 1.89 5.88
N ARG A 90 -3.58 2.13 5.25
CA ARG A 90 -3.76 2.32 3.80
C ARG A 90 -4.87 3.32 3.54
N VAL A 91 -4.70 4.11 2.49
CA VAL A 91 -5.75 4.98 1.95
C VAL A 91 -6.20 4.41 0.61
N ARG A 92 -7.40 3.84 0.57
CA ARG A 92 -7.97 3.22 -0.64
C ARG A 92 -8.76 4.25 -1.44
N TYR A 93 -8.52 4.26 -2.74
CA TYR A 93 -9.20 5.12 -3.69
C TYR A 93 -10.52 4.48 -4.15
N HIS A 94 -11.65 5.13 -3.91
CA HIS A 94 -12.97 4.73 -4.41
C HIS A 94 -13.67 5.93 -5.08
N GLY A 95 -13.07 6.42 -6.19
CA GLY A 95 -13.59 7.59 -6.90
C GLY A 95 -13.46 8.88 -6.09
N ASP A 96 -14.56 9.41 -5.62
CA ASP A 96 -14.63 10.61 -4.78
C ASP A 96 -14.46 10.32 -3.28
N THR A 97 -14.32 9.05 -2.91
CA THR A 97 -14.21 8.58 -1.53
C THR A 97 -12.81 8.05 -1.24
N ALA A 98 -12.18 8.54 -0.18
CA ALA A 98 -11.03 7.91 0.45
C ALA A 98 -11.51 6.96 1.55
N ARG A 99 -11.19 5.67 1.46
CA ARG A 99 -11.42 4.71 2.55
C ARG A 99 -10.11 4.49 3.30
N ILE A 100 -10.10 4.83 4.58
CA ILE A 100 -8.95 4.66 5.46
C ILE A 100 -9.03 3.29 6.12
N GLU A 101 -7.96 2.54 6.06
CA GLU A 101 -7.72 1.32 6.83
C GLU A 101 -6.54 1.59 7.77
N VAL A 102 -6.69 1.38 9.07
CA VAL A 102 -5.61 1.48 10.07
C VAL A 102 -5.53 0.24 10.93
N GLY A 103 -4.44 0.05 11.65
CA GLY A 103 -4.34 -0.96 12.68
C GLY A 103 -5.50 -0.82 13.69
N LEU A 104 -6.00 -1.95 14.19
CA LEU A 104 -7.14 -1.93 15.13
C LEU A 104 -6.83 -1.16 16.41
N ASP A 105 -5.57 -1.15 16.83
CA ASP A 105 -5.02 -0.39 17.95
C ASP A 105 -4.98 1.12 17.70
N GLU A 106 -5.01 1.55 16.43
CA GLU A 106 -4.98 2.96 16.03
C GLU A 106 -6.38 3.53 15.70
N LEU A 107 -7.44 2.69 15.67
CA LEU A 107 -8.81 3.13 15.34
C LEU A 107 -9.31 4.25 16.27
N ALA A 108 -9.11 4.11 17.57
CA ALA A 108 -9.56 5.10 18.55
C ALA A 108 -8.93 6.49 18.29
N ARG A 109 -7.70 6.52 17.83
CA ARG A 109 -6.97 7.76 17.52
C ARG A 109 -7.59 8.51 16.33
N ILE A 110 -8.06 7.80 15.30
CA ILE A 110 -8.76 8.45 14.16
C ILE A 110 -10.08 9.10 14.60
N LEU A 111 -10.72 8.54 15.60
CA LEU A 111 -12.01 9.03 16.11
C LEU A 111 -11.86 10.20 17.08
N ASP A 112 -10.66 10.51 17.55
CA ASP A 112 -10.38 11.73 18.29
C ASP A 112 -10.79 12.98 17.48
N ASP A 113 -11.39 13.97 18.13
CA ASP A 113 -12.00 15.11 17.45
C ASP A 113 -10.99 15.97 16.69
N GLU A 114 -9.79 16.19 17.25
CA GLU A 114 -8.73 16.97 16.63
C GLU A 114 -8.16 16.23 15.41
N MET A 115 -7.74 14.99 15.61
CA MET A 115 -7.19 14.14 14.54
C MET A 115 -8.19 13.93 13.40
N ARG A 116 -9.45 13.69 13.72
CA ARG A 116 -10.52 13.57 12.73
C ARG A 116 -10.67 14.85 11.91
N GLY A 117 -10.61 16.01 12.57
CA GLY A 117 -10.68 17.31 11.91
C GLY A 117 -9.53 17.52 10.92
N GLU A 118 -8.31 17.20 11.32
CA GLU A 118 -7.11 17.30 10.48
C GLU A 118 -7.16 16.34 9.27
N ILE A 119 -7.52 15.08 9.50
CA ILE A 119 -7.71 14.10 8.43
C ILE A 119 -8.74 14.61 7.42
N LEU A 120 -9.91 15.08 7.87
CA LEU A 120 -10.94 15.60 6.98
C LEU A 120 -10.46 16.79 6.16
N ALA A 121 -9.76 17.74 6.78
CA ALA A 121 -9.24 18.92 6.10
C ALA A 121 -8.23 18.54 5.02
N GLU A 122 -7.25 17.68 5.36
CA GLU A 122 -6.18 17.29 4.45
C GLU A 122 -6.69 16.43 3.28
N PHE A 123 -7.58 15.48 3.55
CA PHE A 123 -8.12 14.60 2.53
C PHE A 123 -9.06 15.33 1.54
N LYS A 124 -9.83 16.30 2.04
CA LYS A 124 -10.62 17.19 1.17
C LYS A 124 -9.72 18.11 0.34
N ALA A 125 -8.64 18.64 0.93
CA ALA A 125 -7.65 19.42 0.20
C ALA A 125 -6.88 18.59 -0.84
N ALA A 126 -6.77 17.26 -0.64
CA ALA A 126 -6.26 16.34 -1.63
C ALA A 126 -7.25 16.04 -2.77
N GLY A 127 -8.52 16.45 -2.64
CA GLY A 127 -9.57 16.33 -3.69
C GLY A 127 -10.60 15.22 -3.47
N PHE A 128 -10.65 14.61 -2.28
CA PHE A 128 -11.73 13.67 -1.94
C PHE A 128 -12.96 14.42 -1.43
N THR A 129 -14.14 13.97 -1.85
CA THR A 129 -15.42 14.49 -1.35
C THR A 129 -15.79 13.83 -0.03
N TYR A 130 -15.54 12.53 0.08
CA TYR A 130 -15.88 11.72 1.24
C TYR A 130 -14.66 11.05 1.83
N VAL A 131 -14.65 10.93 3.16
CA VAL A 131 -13.64 10.18 3.91
C VAL A 131 -14.38 9.14 4.75
N ALA A 132 -14.07 7.89 4.55
CA ALA A 132 -14.66 6.75 5.24
C ALA A 132 -13.58 5.98 6.02
N LEU A 133 -13.95 5.44 7.16
CA LEU A 133 -13.11 4.55 7.96
C LEU A 133 -13.59 3.12 7.79
N ASP A 134 -12.70 2.21 7.45
CA ASP A 134 -12.98 0.77 7.45
C ASP A 134 -12.93 0.26 8.89
N LEU A 135 -14.10 -0.13 9.43
CA LEU A 135 -14.21 -0.62 10.80
C LEU A 135 -13.52 -1.97 11.05
N GLN A 136 -13.21 -2.72 10.00
CA GLN A 136 -12.43 -3.95 10.12
C GLN A 136 -10.92 -3.67 10.23
N GLY A 137 -10.51 -2.44 10.00
CA GLY A 137 -9.12 -2.01 10.04
C GLY A 137 -8.28 -2.53 8.88
N TYR A 138 -6.97 -2.36 9.01
CA TYR A 138 -6.01 -2.82 8.01
C TYR A 138 -5.94 -4.35 7.99
N ARG A 139 -6.03 -4.92 6.79
CA ARG A 139 -5.80 -6.35 6.53
C ARG A 139 -5.18 -6.56 5.16
N THR A 140 -4.26 -7.50 5.10
CA THR A 140 -3.62 -7.86 3.84
C THR A 140 -4.67 -8.45 2.90
N GLY A 141 -4.72 -7.96 1.66
CA GLY A 141 -5.66 -8.48 0.66
C GLY A 141 -7.07 -7.89 0.69
N SER A 142 -7.36 -6.88 1.54
CA SER A 142 -8.70 -6.24 1.63
C SER A 142 -9.28 -5.80 0.28
N MET A 143 -8.45 -5.49 -0.71
CA MET A 143 -8.89 -5.13 -2.07
C MET A 143 -9.30 -6.33 -2.94
N ASN A 144 -9.05 -7.55 -2.49
CA ASN A 144 -9.43 -8.78 -3.18
C ASN A 144 -10.76 -9.32 -2.68
N GLU A 145 -11.23 -8.84 -1.52
CA GLU A 145 -12.49 -9.25 -0.92
C GLU A 145 -13.67 -8.99 -1.88
N GLY A 146 -14.53 -9.98 -2.04
CA GLY A 146 -15.67 -9.90 -2.95
C GLY A 146 -15.33 -9.96 -4.45
N THR A 147 -14.05 -10.13 -4.81
CA THR A 147 -13.65 -10.39 -6.20
C THR A 147 -13.67 -11.92 -6.48
N ALA A 148 -13.64 -12.30 -7.77
CA ALA A 148 -13.54 -13.71 -8.15
C ALA A 148 -12.26 -14.40 -7.62
N LEU A 149 -11.27 -13.63 -7.19
CA LEU A 149 -10.00 -14.09 -6.63
C LEU A 149 -10.12 -14.57 -5.17
N ASP A 150 -11.19 -14.17 -4.47
CA ASP A 150 -11.45 -14.55 -3.07
C ASP A 150 -12.07 -15.96 -2.94
N LYS A 151 -12.37 -16.61 -4.07
CA LYS A 151 -13.08 -17.90 -4.15
C LYS A 151 -12.20 -19.08 -4.56
N SER A 152 -10.88 -18.93 -4.59
CA SER A 152 -9.95 -19.98 -4.99
C SER A 152 -9.02 -20.42 -3.85
#